data_d36ed8dd9a2cfa8fa2cedaa3850c4289
#
_entry.id   d36ed8dd9a2cfa8fa2cedaa3850c4289
#
_cell.length_a   1.000
_cell.length_b   1.000
_cell.length_c   1.000
_cell.angle_alpha   90.00
_cell.angle_beta   90.00
_cell.angle_gamma   90.00
#
_symmetry.space_group_name_H-M   'P 1'
#
loop_
_entity.id
_entity.type
_entity.pdbx_description
1 polymer ?
#
loop_
_entity_poly.entity_id
_entity_poly.type
_entity_poly.pdbx_seq_one_letter_code
_entity_poly.pdbx_strand_id
1 'polypeptide(L)'
;KSARFNLVYLTLLAALPLSTLVESALSSPDEATDEVVYTNWMFSIGGNAIRVLQDRLDYQGVVDISIVVYVWIFTFILYFTPILLVCLDDRLTMRKYSVAILFNYIVLIPFYILFPVTVTGFYPDSGMTPLLYINTNWGRVVTSVDPLDNDFPSGHVSIVLTTILVLMYAGWDRRGYVYFV
;
A
#
# COMPACT_ATOMS: atom_id res chain seq x y z
N LYS A 1 -4.56 -9.49 31.46
CA LYS A 1 -4.97 -10.25 30.25
C LYS A 1 -5.11 -9.36 29.01
N SER A 2 -5.62 -8.12 29.17
CA SER A 2 -5.80 -7.15 28.08
C SER A 2 -4.47 -6.74 27.41
N ALA A 3 -3.47 -6.36 28.18
CA ALA A 3 -2.18 -5.92 27.68
C ALA A 3 -1.46 -6.98 26.84
N ARG A 4 -1.51 -8.25 27.27
CA ARG A 4 -0.90 -9.36 26.50
C ARG A 4 -1.59 -9.62 25.17
N PHE A 5 -2.93 -9.51 25.16
CA PHE A 5 -3.71 -9.65 23.93
C PHE A 5 -3.36 -8.57 22.92
N ASN A 6 -3.39 -7.31 23.33
CA ASN A 6 -3.06 -6.18 22.44
C ASN A 6 -1.61 -6.26 21.96
N LEU A 7 -0.66 -6.66 22.81
CA LEU A 7 0.73 -6.81 22.45
C LEU A 7 0.92 -7.83 21.32
N VAL A 8 0.27 -8.98 21.37
CA VAL A 8 0.37 -10.02 20.31
C VAL A 8 -0.07 -9.44 18.96
N TYR A 9 -1.21 -8.78 18.91
CA TYR A 9 -1.72 -8.23 17.64
C TYR A 9 -0.92 -7.03 17.13
N LEU A 10 -0.43 -6.17 18.04
CA LEU A 10 0.49 -5.10 17.67
C LEU A 10 1.83 -5.63 17.14
N THR A 11 2.35 -6.70 17.75
CA THR A 11 3.58 -7.35 17.25
C THR A 11 3.38 -7.94 15.87
N LEU A 12 2.23 -8.58 15.61
CA LEU A 12 1.89 -9.08 14.28
C LEU A 12 1.84 -7.93 13.25
N LEU A 13 1.19 -6.82 13.58
CA LEU A 13 1.13 -5.67 12.69
C LEU A 13 2.51 -5.01 12.50
N ALA A 14 3.33 -4.93 13.54
CA ALA A 14 4.69 -4.40 13.45
C ALA A 14 5.64 -5.30 12.63
N ALA A 15 5.30 -6.57 12.47
CA ALA A 15 6.07 -7.49 11.63
C ALA A 15 5.80 -7.30 10.12
N LEU A 16 4.69 -6.64 9.75
CA LEU A 16 4.33 -6.45 8.35
C LEU A 16 5.35 -5.62 7.56
N PRO A 17 5.91 -4.50 8.07
CA PRO A 17 6.99 -3.79 7.38
C PRO A 17 8.24 -4.64 7.13
N LEU A 18 8.42 -5.72 7.91
CA LEU A 18 9.52 -6.66 7.68
C LEU A 18 9.29 -7.54 6.42
N SER A 19 8.04 -7.64 5.95
CA SER A 19 7.74 -8.40 4.73
C SER A 19 8.38 -7.77 3.49
N THR A 20 8.52 -6.45 3.43
CA THR A 20 9.22 -5.76 2.34
C THR A 20 10.71 -6.09 2.32
N LEU A 21 11.33 -6.30 3.50
CA LEU A 21 12.72 -6.75 3.59
C LEU A 21 12.87 -8.21 3.12
N VAL A 22 11.88 -9.05 3.42
CA VAL A 22 11.86 -10.44 2.95
C VAL A 22 11.66 -10.49 1.44
N GLU A 23 10.77 -9.67 0.91
CA GLU A 23 10.54 -9.51 -0.52
C GLU A 23 11.84 -9.11 -1.23
N SER A 24 12.48 -8.02 -0.81
CA SER A 24 13.77 -7.57 -1.36
C SER A 24 14.89 -8.61 -1.26
N ALA A 25 14.85 -9.48 -0.25
CA ALA A 25 15.85 -10.55 -0.07
C ALA A 25 15.57 -11.78 -0.93
N LEU A 26 14.33 -11.97 -1.38
CA LEU A 26 13.90 -13.08 -2.22
C LEU A 26 13.89 -12.73 -3.71
N SER A 27 13.87 -11.44 -4.05
CA SER A 27 13.94 -10.96 -5.43
C SER A 27 15.26 -11.40 -6.06
N SER A 28 15.20 -12.08 -7.20
CA SER A 28 16.38 -12.61 -7.90
C SER A 28 16.82 -11.69 -9.04
N PRO A 29 18.11 -11.68 -9.43
CA PRO A 29 18.58 -10.86 -10.56
C PRO A 29 17.96 -11.23 -11.91
N ASP A 30 17.41 -12.43 -12.06
CA ASP A 30 16.78 -12.91 -13.30
C ASP A 30 15.35 -12.36 -13.47
N GLU A 31 14.77 -11.77 -12.43
CA GLU A 31 13.43 -11.19 -12.43
C GLU A 31 13.30 -9.97 -13.36
N ALA A 32 14.40 -9.28 -13.67
CA ALA A 32 14.38 -8.10 -14.54
C ALA A 32 13.78 -8.35 -15.93
N THR A 33 13.91 -9.58 -16.46
CA THR A 33 13.32 -9.94 -17.75
C THR A 33 11.82 -10.20 -17.62
N ASP A 34 11.40 -10.87 -16.56
CA ASP A 34 10.00 -11.18 -16.28
C ASP A 34 9.23 -9.92 -15.90
N GLU A 35 9.84 -9.01 -15.13
CA GLU A 35 9.31 -7.71 -14.77
C GLU A 35 8.89 -6.91 -16.01
N VAL A 36 9.72 -6.86 -17.04
CA VAL A 36 9.39 -6.16 -18.30
C VAL A 36 8.19 -6.79 -18.99
N VAL A 37 8.10 -8.13 -19.01
CA VAL A 37 6.99 -8.86 -19.66
C VAL A 37 5.67 -8.57 -18.93
N TYR A 38 5.64 -8.69 -17.62
CA TYR A 38 4.42 -8.45 -16.82
C TYR A 38 4.01 -6.98 -16.84
N THR A 39 4.96 -6.06 -16.75
CA THR A 39 4.70 -4.62 -16.85
C THR A 39 4.09 -4.26 -18.19
N ASN A 40 4.63 -4.79 -19.29
CA ASN A 40 4.10 -4.57 -20.64
C ASN A 40 2.66 -5.09 -20.76
N TRP A 41 2.39 -6.29 -20.26
CA TRP A 41 1.05 -6.87 -20.25
C TRP A 41 0.07 -6.01 -19.45
N MET A 42 0.42 -5.61 -18.23
CA MET A 42 -0.41 -4.75 -17.40
C MET A 42 -0.66 -3.39 -18.04
N PHE A 43 0.38 -2.77 -18.60
CA PHE A 43 0.28 -1.49 -19.29
C PHE A 43 -0.66 -1.56 -20.50
N SER A 44 -0.67 -2.68 -21.24
CA SER A 44 -1.54 -2.88 -22.41
C SER A 44 -3.03 -2.85 -22.06
N ILE A 45 -3.40 -3.18 -20.79
CA ILE A 45 -4.80 -3.20 -20.34
C ILE A 45 -5.35 -1.80 -20.09
N GLY A 46 -4.54 -0.88 -19.55
CA GLY A 46 -5.07 0.42 -19.12
C GLY A 46 -4.08 1.58 -19.11
N GLY A 47 -2.83 1.38 -19.51
CA GLY A 47 -1.77 2.37 -19.39
C GLY A 47 -2.06 3.70 -20.11
N ASN A 48 -2.69 3.65 -21.27
CA ASN A 48 -3.10 4.88 -21.97
C ASN A 48 -4.11 5.73 -21.21
N ALA A 49 -5.03 5.11 -20.49
CA ALA A 49 -6.02 5.85 -19.68
C ALA A 49 -5.32 6.55 -18.50
N ILE A 50 -4.36 5.89 -17.87
CA ILE A 50 -3.59 6.44 -16.74
C ILE A 50 -2.73 7.62 -17.23
N ARG A 51 -2.08 7.50 -18.39
CA ARG A 51 -1.32 8.60 -18.99
C ARG A 51 -2.20 9.82 -19.27
N VAL A 52 -3.33 9.62 -19.93
CA VAL A 52 -4.28 10.72 -20.20
C VAL A 52 -4.76 11.37 -18.91
N LEU A 53 -4.97 10.59 -17.86
CA LEU A 53 -5.34 11.12 -16.54
C LEU A 53 -4.21 11.96 -15.96
N GLN A 54 -2.96 11.48 -15.99
CA GLN A 54 -1.80 12.24 -15.55
C GLN A 54 -1.67 13.57 -16.30
N ASP A 55 -1.73 13.55 -17.63
CA ASP A 55 -1.62 14.75 -18.48
C ASP A 55 -2.69 15.81 -18.15
N ARG A 56 -3.86 15.37 -17.72
CA ARG A 56 -4.96 16.28 -17.33
C ARG A 56 -4.85 16.79 -15.90
N LEU A 57 -4.21 16.04 -15.02
CA LEU A 57 -4.11 16.34 -13.59
C LEU A 57 -2.70 16.81 -13.18
N ASP A 58 -1.81 17.04 -14.14
CA ASP A 58 -0.44 17.52 -13.90
C ASP A 58 -0.41 19.02 -13.53
N TYR A 59 -1.12 19.35 -12.46
CA TYR A 59 -1.07 20.63 -11.78
C TYR A 59 -0.32 20.45 -10.46
N GLN A 60 0.63 21.35 -10.18
CA GLN A 60 1.45 21.24 -8.96
C GLN A 60 0.63 21.01 -7.70
N GLY A 61 -0.49 21.70 -7.54
CA GLY A 61 -1.36 21.50 -6.37
C GLY A 61 -2.00 20.11 -6.29
N VAL A 62 -2.34 19.47 -7.42
CA VAL A 62 -2.85 18.10 -7.45
C VAL A 62 -1.75 17.12 -7.12
N VAL A 63 -0.54 17.33 -7.64
CA VAL A 63 0.63 16.52 -7.32
C VAL A 63 0.95 16.57 -5.83
N ASP A 64 0.99 17.76 -5.24
CA ASP A 64 1.26 17.95 -3.82
C ASP A 64 0.21 17.27 -2.92
N ILE A 65 -1.08 17.42 -3.26
CA ILE A 65 -2.17 16.72 -2.57
C ILE A 65 -2.02 15.21 -2.70
N SER A 66 -1.72 14.71 -3.89
CA SER A 66 -1.53 13.27 -4.13
C SER A 66 -0.37 12.70 -3.31
N ILE A 67 0.74 13.43 -3.20
CA ILE A 67 1.86 13.07 -2.33
C ILE A 67 1.43 13.00 -0.87
N VAL A 68 0.67 14.00 -0.39
CA VAL A 68 0.16 14.01 0.99
C VAL A 68 -0.76 12.82 1.24
N VAL A 69 -1.67 12.52 0.31
CA VAL A 69 -2.58 11.37 0.43
C VAL A 69 -1.79 10.06 0.45
N TYR A 70 -0.89 9.88 -0.50
CA TYR A 70 -0.15 8.63 -0.66
C TYR A 70 0.83 8.37 0.50
N VAL A 71 1.59 9.39 0.92
CA VAL A 71 2.64 9.21 1.93
C VAL A 71 2.07 9.36 3.34
N TRP A 72 1.29 10.42 3.61
CA TRP A 72 0.91 10.77 4.97
C TRP A 72 -0.42 10.16 5.39
N ILE A 73 -1.46 10.28 4.55
CA ILE A 73 -2.80 9.78 4.93
C ILE A 73 -2.78 8.25 4.99
N PHE A 74 -2.17 7.58 4.02
CA PHE A 74 -2.03 6.12 4.05
C PHE A 74 -1.28 5.65 5.31
N THR A 75 -0.11 6.23 5.58
CA THR A 75 0.69 5.90 6.76
C THR A 75 -0.08 6.17 8.05
N PHE A 76 -0.80 7.29 8.12
CA PHE A 76 -1.66 7.60 9.25
C PHE A 76 -2.74 6.53 9.47
N ILE A 77 -3.45 6.14 8.42
CA ILE A 77 -4.48 5.09 8.51
C ILE A 77 -3.89 3.79 9.02
N LEU A 78 -2.76 3.38 8.45
CA LEU A 78 -2.11 2.11 8.78
C LEU A 78 -1.71 2.02 10.27
N TYR A 79 -1.14 3.08 10.82
CA TYR A 79 -0.66 3.09 12.21
C TYR A 79 -1.69 3.60 13.20
N PHE A 80 -2.50 4.58 12.84
CA PHE A 80 -3.49 5.17 13.75
C PHE A 80 -4.64 4.22 14.05
N THR A 81 -5.11 3.45 13.07
CA THR A 81 -6.23 2.51 13.28
C THR A 81 -5.96 1.51 14.40
N PRO A 82 -4.86 0.73 14.43
CA PRO A 82 -4.62 -0.19 15.52
C PRO A 82 -4.39 0.52 16.86
N ILE A 83 -3.74 1.69 16.88
CA ILE A 83 -3.55 2.47 18.09
C ILE A 83 -4.92 2.89 18.65
N LEU A 84 -5.81 3.40 17.82
CA LEU A 84 -7.16 3.78 18.20
C LEU A 84 -7.95 2.60 18.77
N LEU A 85 -7.89 1.43 18.13
CA LEU A 85 -8.55 0.22 18.60
C LEU A 85 -8.03 -0.24 19.98
N VAL A 86 -6.73 -0.10 20.21
CA VAL A 86 -6.11 -0.36 21.53
C VAL A 86 -6.58 0.66 22.58
N CYS A 87 -6.58 1.94 22.26
CA CYS A 87 -7.02 3.00 23.17
C CYS A 87 -8.48 2.84 23.59
N LEU A 88 -9.32 2.34 22.70
CA LEU A 88 -10.74 2.10 22.95
C LEU A 88 -11.03 0.71 23.54
N ASP A 89 -10.00 -0.10 23.79
CA ASP A 89 -10.10 -1.52 24.24
C ASP A 89 -11.06 -2.37 23.40
N ASP A 90 -11.21 -2.04 22.11
CA ASP A 90 -12.04 -2.78 21.16
C ASP A 90 -11.30 -4.02 20.63
N ARG A 91 -11.17 -5.02 21.48
CA ARG A 91 -10.39 -6.24 21.21
C ARG A 91 -10.94 -7.06 20.05
N LEU A 92 -12.25 -7.06 19.88
CA LEU A 92 -12.88 -7.85 18.83
C LEU A 92 -12.53 -7.28 17.47
N THR A 93 -12.67 -5.97 17.31
CA THR A 93 -12.29 -5.27 16.07
C THR A 93 -10.78 -5.33 15.84
N MET A 94 -9.97 -5.16 16.88
CA MET A 94 -8.51 -5.28 16.79
C MET A 94 -8.08 -6.67 16.27
N ARG A 95 -8.69 -7.74 16.78
CA ARG A 95 -8.43 -9.09 16.30
C ARG A 95 -8.80 -9.27 14.83
N LYS A 96 -9.99 -8.82 14.43
CA LYS A 96 -10.45 -8.89 13.03
C LYS A 96 -9.53 -8.10 12.11
N TYR A 97 -9.18 -6.89 12.51
CA TYR A 97 -8.29 -6.01 11.78
C TYR A 97 -6.92 -6.66 11.54
N SER A 98 -6.27 -7.13 12.61
CA SER A 98 -4.94 -7.73 12.50
C SER A 98 -4.94 -8.99 11.65
N VAL A 99 -5.97 -9.84 11.78
CA VAL A 99 -6.08 -11.06 10.95
C VAL A 99 -6.35 -10.69 9.49
N ALA A 100 -7.22 -9.72 9.22
CA ALA A 100 -7.54 -9.30 7.87
C ALA A 100 -6.34 -8.65 7.16
N ILE A 101 -5.60 -7.78 7.84
CA ILE A 101 -4.38 -7.17 7.31
C ILE A 101 -3.30 -8.24 7.08
N LEU A 102 -3.08 -9.14 8.04
CA LEU A 102 -2.12 -10.25 7.84
C LEU A 102 -2.50 -11.11 6.64
N PHE A 103 -3.78 -11.47 6.50
CA PHE A 103 -4.26 -12.23 5.35
C PHE A 103 -4.07 -11.50 4.03
N ASN A 104 -4.31 -10.18 4.02
CA ASN A 104 -4.06 -9.33 2.88
C ASN A 104 -2.59 -9.45 2.42
N TYR A 105 -1.62 -9.31 3.31
CA TYR A 105 -0.21 -9.46 2.98
C TYR A 105 0.15 -10.88 2.53
N ILE A 106 -0.39 -11.92 3.17
CA ILE A 106 -0.19 -13.33 2.74
C ILE A 106 -0.65 -13.55 1.29
N VAL A 107 -1.69 -12.84 0.86
CA VAL A 107 -2.18 -12.91 -0.51
C VAL A 107 -1.32 -12.06 -1.46
N LEU A 108 -0.89 -10.87 -1.05
CA LEU A 108 -0.14 -9.94 -1.90
C LEU A 108 1.30 -10.39 -2.16
N ILE A 109 2.02 -10.87 -1.15
CA ILE A 109 3.44 -11.27 -1.27
C ILE A 109 3.69 -12.25 -2.42
N PRO A 110 2.93 -13.34 -2.59
CA PRO A 110 3.10 -14.22 -3.74
C PRO A 110 2.95 -13.52 -5.11
N PHE A 111 2.08 -12.52 -5.21
CA PHE A 111 1.94 -11.75 -6.43
C PHE A 111 3.18 -10.91 -6.70
N TYR A 112 3.73 -10.24 -5.70
CA TYR A 112 4.92 -9.41 -5.85
C TYR A 112 6.16 -10.25 -6.25
N ILE A 113 6.26 -11.47 -5.72
CA ILE A 113 7.38 -12.37 -6.07
C ILE A 113 7.19 -13.04 -7.44
N LEU A 114 5.97 -13.45 -7.78
CA LEU A 114 5.71 -14.24 -8.99
C LEU A 114 5.34 -13.40 -10.21
N PHE A 115 4.91 -12.17 -9.99
CA PHE A 115 4.45 -11.24 -11.04
C PHE A 115 4.99 -9.84 -10.75
N PRO A 116 6.31 -9.63 -10.74
CA PRO A 116 6.89 -8.32 -10.51
C PRO A 116 6.44 -7.36 -11.62
N VAL A 117 5.88 -6.22 -11.22
CA VAL A 117 5.39 -5.17 -12.12
C VAL A 117 6.01 -3.84 -11.72
N THR A 118 6.79 -3.25 -12.59
CA THR A 118 7.41 -1.94 -12.38
C THR A 118 6.36 -0.86 -12.18
N VAL A 119 6.62 0.06 -11.26
CA VAL A 119 5.84 1.28 -11.10
C VAL A 119 5.71 1.98 -12.45
N THR A 120 4.48 2.23 -12.86
CA THR A 120 4.13 2.64 -14.24
C THR A 120 4.91 3.87 -14.73
N GLY A 121 5.27 4.80 -13.85
CA GLY A 121 6.07 5.97 -14.18
C GLY A 121 7.53 5.69 -14.57
N PHE A 122 8.06 4.52 -14.21
CA PHE A 122 9.41 4.07 -14.60
C PHE A 122 9.41 3.16 -15.83
N TYR A 123 8.24 2.72 -16.29
CA TYR A 123 8.14 1.92 -17.50
C TYR A 123 8.39 2.82 -18.73
N PRO A 124 9.43 2.55 -19.57
CA PRO A 124 9.84 3.46 -20.62
C PRO A 124 8.75 3.79 -21.64
N ASP A 125 7.94 2.79 -22.00
CA ASP A 125 6.89 2.95 -23.01
C ASP A 125 5.61 3.60 -22.44
N SER A 126 5.56 3.91 -21.15
CA SER A 126 4.40 4.55 -20.52
C SER A 126 4.22 6.00 -21.02
N GLY A 127 5.31 6.68 -21.33
CA GLY A 127 5.30 8.11 -21.60
C GLY A 127 4.87 8.96 -20.40
N MET A 128 4.86 8.36 -19.19
CA MET A 128 4.49 9.04 -17.94
C MET A 128 5.73 9.50 -17.18
N THR A 129 5.52 10.48 -16.31
CA THR A 129 6.57 10.99 -15.42
C THR A 129 6.30 10.48 -14.00
N PRO A 130 7.27 9.87 -13.32
CA PRO A 130 7.08 9.37 -11.94
C PRO A 130 7.11 10.53 -10.93
N LEU A 131 6.05 11.36 -10.92
CA LEU A 131 5.96 12.64 -10.21
C LEU A 131 6.30 12.58 -8.72
N LEU A 132 5.92 11.49 -8.05
CA LEU A 132 6.27 11.27 -6.64
C LEU A 132 7.79 11.13 -6.45
N TYR A 133 8.45 10.41 -7.36
CA TYR A 133 9.84 9.98 -7.20
C TYR A 133 10.86 11.02 -7.68
N ILE A 134 10.47 11.91 -8.59
CA ILE A 134 11.33 13.05 -9.03
C ILE A 134 11.42 14.15 -7.96
N ASN A 135 10.48 14.21 -7.03
CA ASN A 135 10.58 15.05 -5.86
C ASN A 135 11.59 14.44 -4.88
N THR A 136 12.81 14.95 -4.90
CA THR A 136 13.99 14.34 -4.28
C THR A 136 13.84 13.99 -2.79
N ASN A 137 12.99 14.69 -2.05
CA ASN A 137 12.80 14.41 -0.62
C ASN A 137 11.83 13.24 -0.39
N TRP A 138 10.65 13.31 -1.00
CA TRP A 138 9.63 12.27 -0.84
C TRP A 138 9.95 10.99 -1.59
N GLY A 139 10.49 11.11 -2.81
CA GLY A 139 10.93 9.96 -3.59
C GLY A 139 11.91 9.08 -2.84
N ARG A 140 12.92 9.68 -2.19
CA ARG A 140 13.89 8.93 -1.38
C ARG A 140 13.25 8.24 -0.17
N VAL A 141 12.28 8.88 0.48
CA VAL A 141 11.57 8.27 1.61
C VAL A 141 10.74 7.07 1.12
N VAL A 142 9.99 7.23 0.04
CA VAL A 142 9.14 6.17 -0.50
C VAL A 142 9.99 4.99 -0.98
N THR A 143 11.00 5.23 -1.81
CA THR A 143 11.86 4.16 -2.35
C THR A 143 12.69 3.43 -1.28
N SER A 144 12.84 4.01 -0.09
CA SER A 144 13.51 3.32 1.02
C SER A 144 12.64 2.28 1.74
N VAL A 145 11.33 2.30 1.50
CA VAL A 145 10.35 1.45 2.21
C VAL A 145 9.40 0.72 1.28
N ASP A 146 9.32 1.11 0.03
CA ASP A 146 8.40 0.57 -0.98
C ASP A 146 9.20 0.22 -2.25
N PRO A 147 9.36 -1.07 -2.57
CA PRO A 147 10.03 -1.52 -3.78
C PRO A 147 9.33 -0.98 -5.04
N LEU A 148 10.08 -0.81 -6.13
CA LEU A 148 9.57 -0.26 -7.37
C LEU A 148 9.00 -1.32 -8.33
N ASP A 149 9.01 -2.58 -7.96
CA ASP A 149 8.62 -3.76 -8.72
C ASP A 149 7.33 -4.42 -8.22
N ASN A 150 6.62 -3.78 -7.28
CA ASN A 150 5.41 -4.30 -6.65
C ASN A 150 4.14 -3.46 -6.92
N ASP A 151 4.03 -2.86 -8.10
CA ASP A 151 2.92 -1.96 -8.45
C ASP A 151 1.56 -2.68 -8.57
N PHE A 152 1.57 -3.99 -8.78
CA PHE A 152 0.36 -4.79 -8.93
C PHE A 152 0.40 -6.10 -8.13
N PRO A 153 -0.68 -6.45 -7.39
CA PRO A 153 -1.83 -5.61 -7.03
C PRO A 153 -1.44 -4.51 -6.02
N SER A 154 -2.12 -3.35 -6.07
CA SER A 154 -1.77 -2.23 -5.19
C SER A 154 -1.97 -2.56 -3.70
N GLY A 155 -0.89 -2.61 -2.95
CA GLY A 155 -0.89 -2.79 -1.50
C GLY A 155 -1.59 -1.64 -0.77
N HIS A 156 -1.37 -0.40 -1.21
CA HIS A 156 -1.98 0.79 -0.64
C HIS A 156 -3.52 0.74 -0.71
N VAL A 157 -4.06 0.48 -1.89
CA VAL A 157 -5.51 0.37 -2.10
C VAL A 157 -6.11 -0.79 -1.31
N SER A 158 -5.45 -1.94 -1.32
CA SER A 158 -5.92 -3.15 -0.69
C SER A 158 -5.95 -3.03 0.85
N ILE A 159 -4.93 -2.40 1.46
CA ILE A 159 -4.87 -2.16 2.91
C ILE A 159 -5.94 -1.17 3.34
N VAL A 160 -6.10 -0.05 2.63
CA VAL A 160 -7.14 0.95 2.94
C VAL A 160 -8.54 0.33 2.83
N LEU A 161 -8.82 -0.39 1.74
CA LEU A 161 -10.09 -1.06 1.54
C LEU A 161 -10.37 -2.10 2.64
N THR A 162 -9.37 -2.91 3.00
CA THR A 162 -9.47 -3.89 4.09
C THR A 162 -9.79 -3.21 5.41
N THR A 163 -9.13 -2.08 5.70
CA THR A 163 -9.37 -1.28 6.90
C THR A 163 -10.81 -0.80 6.95
N ILE A 164 -11.31 -0.19 5.87
CA ILE A 164 -12.69 0.29 5.76
C ILE A 164 -13.67 -0.85 5.99
N LEU A 165 -13.52 -1.96 5.28
CA LEU A 165 -14.43 -3.10 5.37
C LEU A 165 -14.48 -3.70 6.77
N VAL A 166 -13.33 -3.86 7.45
CA VAL A 166 -13.28 -4.38 8.81
C VAL A 166 -13.97 -3.45 9.79
N LEU A 167 -13.74 -2.14 9.69
CA LEU A 167 -14.36 -1.15 10.55
C LEU A 167 -15.88 -1.06 10.32
N MET A 168 -16.33 -1.09 9.07
CA MET A 168 -17.76 -1.13 8.73
C MET A 168 -18.42 -2.40 9.29
N TYR A 169 -17.81 -3.57 9.07
CA TYR A 169 -18.31 -4.84 9.60
C TYR A 169 -18.36 -4.88 11.14
N ALA A 170 -17.48 -4.13 11.81
CA ALA A 170 -17.52 -3.97 13.25
C ALA A 170 -18.55 -2.93 13.75
N GLY A 171 -19.28 -2.26 12.84
CA GLY A 171 -20.28 -1.25 13.16
C GLY A 171 -19.69 0.12 13.51
N TRP A 172 -18.47 0.41 13.07
CA TRP A 172 -17.79 1.69 13.28
C TRP A 172 -18.30 2.79 12.37
N ASP A 173 -19.00 2.45 11.29
CA ASP A 173 -19.68 3.38 10.39
C ASP A 173 -20.60 4.35 11.14
N ARG A 174 -21.31 3.85 12.17
CA ARG A 174 -22.19 4.66 13.02
C ARG A 174 -21.44 5.66 13.92
N ARG A 175 -20.13 5.47 14.09
CA ARG A 175 -19.27 6.34 14.90
C ARG A 175 -18.62 7.46 14.06
N GLY A 176 -18.87 7.48 12.75
CA GLY A 176 -18.36 8.48 11.82
C GLY A 176 -16.89 8.34 11.44
N TYR A 177 -16.11 7.51 12.15
CA TYR A 177 -14.67 7.35 11.91
C TYR A 177 -14.37 6.79 10.52
N VAL A 178 -15.18 5.84 10.04
CA VAL A 178 -14.99 5.17 8.74
C VAL A 178 -15.02 6.17 7.57
N TYR A 179 -15.69 7.31 7.74
CA TYR A 179 -15.77 8.34 6.71
C TYR A 179 -14.50 9.19 6.59
N PHE A 180 -13.55 9.02 7.49
CA PHE A 180 -12.24 9.68 7.45
C PHE A 180 -11.13 8.76 6.93
N VAL A 181 -11.35 7.46 6.82
CA VAL A 181 -10.45 6.47 6.25
C VAL A 181 -10.75 6.24 4.78
#